data_036dfd3fdec57df8a11e2e5f0d3f158c
#
_entry.id   036dfd3fdec57df8a11e2e5f0d3f158c
#
_cell.length_a   1.000
_cell.length_b   1.000
_cell.length_c   1.000
_cell.angle_alpha   90.00
_cell.angle_beta   90.00
_cell.angle_gamma   90.00
#
_symmetry.space_group_name_H-M   'P 1'
#
loop_
_entity.id
_entity.type
_entity.pdbx_description
1 polymer ?
#
loop_
_entity_poly.entity_id
_entity_poly.type
_entity_poly.pdbx_seq_one_letter_code
_entity_poly.pdbx_strand_id
1 'polypeptide(L)'
;MSSIKKTSIVITVAIIVAGIAFSLSDQINTKESHILDQIEFDAVYLESEQTVEILFIDKSNKTQFAVLEILGMDVTYHKEYLFDDKSIFTEEMYLEIIPKYGWKTTPVTLEIQHSEFGKIGLKTEIYELDQLKPKIIVEEK
;
A
#
# COMPACT_ATOMS: atom_id res chain seq x y z
N MET A 1 -28.74 -42.85 18.12
CA MET A 1 -27.53 -43.03 17.26
C MET A 1 -27.40 -42.02 16.12
N SER A 2 -28.44 -41.43 15.61
CA SER A 2 -28.34 -40.46 14.48
C SER A 2 -27.77 -39.07 14.89
N SER A 3 -27.93 -38.68 16.15
CA SER A 3 -27.48 -37.37 16.66
C SER A 3 -25.93 -37.22 16.72
N ILE A 4 -25.25 -38.27 17.18
CA ILE A 4 -23.78 -38.24 17.33
C ILE A 4 -23.06 -38.14 15.99
N LYS A 5 -23.56 -38.81 14.95
CA LYS A 5 -22.96 -38.74 13.59
C LYS A 5 -23.11 -37.34 12.96
N LYS A 6 -24.24 -36.67 13.18
CA LYS A 6 -24.47 -35.32 12.66
C LYS A 6 -23.57 -34.28 13.33
N THR A 7 -23.39 -34.40 14.65
CA THR A 7 -22.51 -33.50 15.41
C THR A 7 -21.04 -33.67 15.01
N SER A 8 -20.59 -34.89 14.78
CA SER A 8 -19.22 -35.19 14.34
C SER A 8 -18.93 -34.60 12.95
N ILE A 9 -19.86 -34.70 12.00
CA ILE A 9 -19.71 -34.12 10.66
C ILE A 9 -19.63 -32.59 10.72
N VAL A 10 -20.46 -31.94 11.53
CA VAL A 10 -20.45 -30.47 11.67
C VAL A 10 -19.13 -29.99 12.27
N ILE A 11 -18.60 -30.66 13.28
CA ILE A 11 -17.30 -30.32 13.88
C ILE A 11 -16.17 -30.49 12.85
N THR A 12 -16.16 -31.56 12.09
CA THR A 12 -15.13 -31.82 11.06
C THR A 12 -15.15 -30.74 9.98
N VAL A 13 -16.32 -30.34 9.48
CA VAL A 13 -16.46 -29.28 8.49
C VAL A 13 -15.99 -27.94 9.05
N ALA A 14 -16.33 -27.59 10.29
CA ALA A 14 -15.90 -26.36 10.93
C ALA A 14 -14.37 -26.29 11.06
N ILE A 15 -13.70 -27.39 11.42
CA ILE A 15 -12.23 -27.44 11.51
C ILE A 15 -11.58 -27.26 10.14
N ILE A 16 -12.12 -27.86 9.08
CA ILE A 16 -11.60 -27.72 7.72
C ILE A 16 -11.72 -26.26 7.25
N VAL A 17 -12.88 -25.64 7.45
CA VAL A 17 -13.11 -24.24 7.07
C VAL A 17 -12.18 -23.28 7.84
N ALA A 18 -12.01 -23.49 9.14
CA ALA A 18 -11.08 -22.70 9.95
C ALA A 18 -9.62 -22.89 9.52
N GLY A 19 -9.21 -24.10 9.18
CA GLY A 19 -7.88 -24.43 8.68
C GLY A 19 -7.56 -23.74 7.35
N ILE A 20 -8.53 -23.74 6.42
CA ILE A 20 -8.39 -23.05 5.11
C ILE A 20 -8.29 -21.54 5.31
N ALA A 21 -9.15 -20.95 6.14
CA ALA A 21 -9.13 -19.52 6.42
C ALA A 21 -7.79 -19.08 7.07
N PHE A 22 -7.24 -19.85 7.99
CA PHE A 22 -5.96 -19.58 8.62
C PHE A 22 -4.79 -19.67 7.61
N SER A 23 -4.77 -20.70 6.75
CA SER A 23 -3.75 -20.84 5.72
C SER A 23 -3.77 -19.70 4.71
N LEU A 24 -4.94 -19.21 4.32
CA LEU A 24 -5.08 -18.06 3.42
C LEU A 24 -4.59 -16.76 4.06
N SER A 25 -4.89 -16.53 5.34
CA SER A 25 -4.39 -15.38 6.08
C SER A 25 -2.87 -15.34 6.16
N ASP A 26 -2.23 -16.48 6.44
CA ASP A 26 -0.78 -16.57 6.51
C ASP A 26 -0.11 -16.31 5.15
N GLN A 27 -0.69 -16.79 4.06
CA GLN A 27 -0.16 -16.54 2.71
C GLN A 27 -0.27 -15.06 2.31
N ILE A 28 -1.37 -14.40 2.62
CA ILE A 28 -1.57 -12.97 2.34
C ILE A 28 -0.55 -12.13 3.12
N ASN A 29 -0.41 -12.36 4.42
CA ASN A 29 0.55 -11.66 5.25
C ASN A 29 2.00 -11.85 4.79
N THR A 30 2.35 -13.05 4.34
CA THR A 30 3.70 -13.36 3.84
C THR A 30 3.98 -12.61 2.53
N LYS A 31 3.03 -12.54 1.62
CA LYS A 31 3.19 -11.82 0.34
C LYS A 31 3.29 -10.31 0.54
N GLU A 32 2.43 -9.73 1.37
CA GLU A 32 2.48 -8.30 1.71
C GLU A 32 3.82 -7.94 2.36
N SER A 33 4.30 -8.73 3.32
CA SER A 33 5.61 -8.55 3.93
C SER A 33 6.74 -8.60 2.90
N HIS A 34 6.70 -9.56 1.98
CA HIS A 34 7.70 -9.69 0.92
C HIS A 34 7.72 -8.48 -0.04
N ILE A 35 6.53 -7.93 -0.36
CA ILE A 35 6.42 -6.71 -1.16
C ILE A 35 7.06 -5.53 -0.42
N LEU A 36 6.70 -5.33 0.87
CA LEU A 36 7.19 -4.23 1.68
C LEU A 36 8.69 -4.32 2.02
N ASP A 37 9.29 -5.51 1.97
CA ASP A 37 10.73 -5.69 2.11
C ASP A 37 11.51 -5.16 0.88
N GLN A 38 10.89 -5.22 -0.29
CA GLN A 38 11.51 -4.77 -1.54
C GLN A 38 11.14 -3.34 -1.92
N ILE A 39 9.93 -2.90 -1.56
CA ILE A 39 9.38 -1.61 -1.97
C ILE A 39 9.34 -0.66 -0.77
N GLU A 40 9.91 0.52 -0.97
CA GLU A 40 9.80 1.66 -0.06
C GLU A 40 8.90 2.72 -0.71
N PHE A 41 7.91 3.18 0.05
CA PHE A 41 7.00 4.23 -0.36
C PHE A 41 6.73 5.15 0.82
N ASP A 42 6.91 6.46 0.63
CA ASP A 42 6.78 7.44 1.70
C ASP A 42 6.21 8.76 1.20
N ALA A 43 5.54 9.51 2.07
CA ALA A 43 5.02 10.83 1.75
C ALA A 43 5.12 11.73 2.99
N VAL A 44 6.05 12.68 3.00
CA VAL A 44 6.38 13.55 4.12
C VAL A 44 6.07 15.00 3.78
N TYR A 45 5.42 15.72 4.69
CA TYR A 45 5.28 17.17 4.62
C TYR A 45 6.41 17.87 5.36
N LEU A 46 7.14 18.70 4.65
CA LEU A 46 8.22 19.54 5.15
C LEU A 46 7.68 20.95 5.38
N GLU A 47 7.30 21.25 6.62
CA GLU A 47 6.66 22.53 6.99
C GLU A 47 7.53 23.74 6.66
N SER A 48 8.85 23.66 6.90
CA SER A 48 9.80 24.75 6.61
C SER A 48 9.87 25.12 5.13
N GLU A 49 9.58 24.18 4.25
CA GLU A 49 9.65 24.34 2.78
C GLU A 49 8.27 24.41 2.15
N GLN A 50 7.21 24.16 2.93
CA GLN A 50 5.83 24.04 2.44
C GLN A 50 5.70 23.03 1.31
N THR A 51 6.43 21.92 1.40
CA THR A 51 6.56 20.92 0.35
C THR A 51 6.19 19.54 0.87
N VAL A 52 5.42 18.79 0.07
CA VAL A 52 5.25 17.35 0.24
C VAL A 52 6.29 16.65 -0.60
N GLU A 53 7.15 15.87 0.04
CA GLU A 53 8.09 14.99 -0.63
C GLU A 53 7.54 13.56 -0.66
N ILE A 54 7.50 12.96 -1.86
CA ILE A 54 7.03 11.59 -2.06
C ILE A 54 8.20 10.79 -2.62
N LEU A 55 8.54 9.72 -1.92
CA LEU A 55 9.62 8.81 -2.28
C LEU A 55 9.06 7.45 -2.69
N PHE A 56 9.54 6.91 -3.78
CA PHE A 56 9.34 5.52 -4.19
C PHE A 56 10.67 4.89 -4.54
N ILE A 57 10.95 3.71 -3.98
CA ILE A 57 12.11 2.88 -4.31
C ILE A 57 11.67 1.43 -4.41
N ASP A 58 11.91 0.81 -5.55
CA ASP A 58 11.89 -0.65 -5.69
C ASP A 58 13.34 -1.15 -5.72
N LYS A 59 13.79 -1.77 -4.64
CA LYS A 59 15.15 -2.30 -4.48
C LYS A 59 15.47 -3.41 -5.47
N SER A 60 14.44 -4.08 -5.99
CA SER A 60 14.59 -5.13 -7.01
C SER A 60 14.75 -4.59 -8.43
N ASN A 61 14.39 -3.32 -8.66
CA ASN A 61 14.30 -2.67 -9.98
C ASN A 61 13.41 -3.43 -10.99
N LYS A 62 12.34 -4.05 -10.49
CA LYS A 62 11.40 -4.85 -11.30
C LYS A 62 10.10 -4.12 -11.61
N THR A 63 9.90 -2.93 -11.08
CA THR A 63 8.78 -2.05 -11.44
C THR A 63 9.06 -1.41 -12.78
N GLN A 64 8.13 -1.57 -13.72
CA GLN A 64 8.22 -1.07 -15.09
C GLN A 64 7.46 0.24 -15.28
N PHE A 65 6.35 0.38 -14.58
CA PHE A 65 5.45 1.52 -14.68
C PHE A 65 4.82 1.84 -13.33
N ALA A 66 4.60 3.11 -13.06
CA ALA A 66 3.89 3.56 -11.86
C ALA A 66 2.98 4.75 -12.16
N VAL A 67 1.86 4.82 -11.45
CA VAL A 67 0.92 5.94 -11.46
C VAL A 67 0.79 6.46 -10.04
N LEU A 68 1.23 7.68 -9.80
CA LEU A 68 1.11 8.39 -8.54
C LEU A 68 -0.12 9.29 -8.56
N GLU A 69 -0.96 9.18 -7.53
CA GLU A 69 -2.10 10.06 -7.33
C GLU A 69 -2.16 10.55 -5.88
N ILE A 70 -2.51 11.83 -5.70
CA ILE A 70 -2.83 12.40 -4.41
C ILE A 70 -4.27 12.87 -4.47
N LEU A 71 -5.10 12.29 -3.61
CA LEU A 71 -6.53 12.50 -3.56
C LEU A 71 -6.90 13.48 -2.43
N GLY A 72 -8.13 14.01 -2.45
CA GLY A 72 -8.65 14.84 -1.37
C GLY A 72 -8.20 16.31 -1.40
N MET A 73 -7.52 16.74 -2.47
CA MET A 73 -7.22 18.15 -2.76
C MET A 73 -8.26 18.71 -3.73
N ASP A 74 -8.28 20.04 -3.92
CA ASP A 74 -9.15 20.72 -4.88
C ASP A 74 -8.95 20.20 -6.32
N VAL A 75 -7.70 19.86 -6.66
CA VAL A 75 -7.32 19.22 -7.91
C VAL A 75 -6.55 17.95 -7.58
N THR A 76 -6.97 16.80 -8.13
CA THR A 76 -6.25 15.55 -8.00
C THR A 76 -4.88 15.66 -8.66
N TYR A 77 -3.82 15.39 -7.90
CA TYR A 77 -2.49 15.27 -8.47
C TYR A 77 -2.37 13.89 -9.13
N HIS A 78 -1.89 13.84 -10.37
CA HIS A 78 -1.72 12.61 -11.14
C HIS A 78 -0.42 12.68 -11.94
N LYS A 79 0.43 11.67 -11.81
CA LYS A 79 1.68 11.57 -12.56
C LYS A 79 2.04 10.12 -12.87
N GLU A 80 2.50 9.88 -14.10
CA GLU A 80 2.93 8.57 -14.58
C GLU A 80 4.47 8.52 -14.68
N TYR A 81 5.03 7.36 -14.37
CA TYR A 81 6.47 7.07 -14.44
C TYR A 81 6.70 5.79 -15.23
N LEU A 82 7.64 5.87 -16.18
CA LEU A 82 8.21 4.70 -16.87
C LEU A 82 9.62 4.50 -16.37
N PHE A 83 9.97 3.27 -16.01
CA PHE A 83 11.28 2.90 -15.51
C PHE A 83 12.00 1.99 -16.50
N ASP A 84 13.25 2.32 -16.80
CA ASP A 84 14.12 1.51 -17.64
C ASP A 84 15.08 0.66 -16.76
N ASP A 85 16.08 1.31 -16.13
CA ASP A 85 17.11 0.60 -15.35
C ASP A 85 16.89 0.64 -13.85
N LYS A 86 16.34 1.74 -13.33
CA LYS A 86 16.10 1.93 -11.90
C LYS A 86 14.66 2.33 -11.62
N SER A 87 14.03 1.61 -10.74
CA SER A 87 12.66 1.87 -10.31
C SER A 87 12.65 2.76 -9.07
N ILE A 88 12.97 4.04 -9.25
CA ILE A 88 13.01 5.04 -8.18
C ILE A 88 12.53 6.39 -8.70
N PHE A 89 11.76 7.09 -7.88
CA PHE A 89 11.50 8.52 -8.07
C PHE A 89 11.40 9.24 -6.71
N THR A 90 11.68 10.53 -6.74
CA THR A 90 11.32 11.50 -5.71
C THR A 90 10.47 12.58 -6.38
N GLU A 91 9.32 12.86 -5.81
CA GLU A 91 8.42 13.91 -6.27
C GLU A 91 8.26 14.96 -5.18
N GLU A 92 8.43 16.23 -5.52
CA GLU A 92 8.23 17.35 -4.63
C GLU A 92 7.04 18.17 -5.10
N MET A 93 6.11 18.44 -4.19
CA MET A 93 4.94 19.24 -4.47
C MET A 93 4.83 20.39 -3.47
N TYR A 94 4.92 21.61 -3.97
CA TYR A 94 4.71 22.81 -3.16
C TYR A 94 3.22 22.98 -2.82
N LEU A 95 2.92 23.18 -1.55
CA LEU A 95 1.57 23.38 -1.04
C LEU A 95 1.54 24.63 -0.16
N GLU A 96 0.98 25.69 -0.69
CA GLU A 96 0.80 26.96 0.06
C GLU A 96 -0.20 26.81 1.23
N ILE A 97 -1.17 25.92 1.08
CA ILE A 97 -2.25 25.70 2.05
C ILE A 97 -2.37 24.25 2.40
N ILE A 98 -2.23 23.92 3.69
CA ILE A 98 -2.49 22.58 4.22
C ILE A 98 -3.98 22.25 4.04
N PRO A 99 -4.34 20.98 3.68
CA PRO A 99 -5.73 20.56 3.53
C PRO A 99 -6.57 20.87 4.79
N LYS A 100 -7.76 21.42 4.59
CA LYS A 100 -8.66 21.90 5.66
C LYS A 100 -8.91 20.87 6.76
N TYR A 101 -8.95 19.59 6.42
CA TYR A 101 -9.23 18.49 7.35
C TYR A 101 -7.98 17.68 7.71
N GLY A 102 -6.79 18.23 7.43
CA GLY A 102 -5.50 17.59 7.69
C GLY A 102 -5.13 16.50 6.67
N TRP A 103 -3.95 15.92 6.87
CA TRP A 103 -3.35 14.95 5.94
C TRP A 103 -4.08 13.62 5.84
N LYS A 104 -4.84 13.21 6.87
CA LYS A 104 -5.63 11.96 6.87
C LYS A 104 -6.70 11.91 5.78
N THR A 105 -7.13 13.06 5.29
CA THR A 105 -8.12 13.16 4.19
C THR A 105 -7.47 13.27 2.82
N THR A 106 -6.14 13.19 2.76
CA THR A 106 -5.35 13.37 1.54
C THR A 106 -4.46 12.15 1.34
N PRO A 107 -5.04 10.99 0.99
CA PRO A 107 -4.26 9.78 0.77
C PRO A 107 -3.40 9.90 -0.48
N VAL A 108 -2.21 9.32 -0.41
CA VAL A 108 -1.29 9.14 -1.52
C VAL A 108 -1.37 7.70 -1.99
N THR A 109 -1.68 7.50 -3.25
CA THR A 109 -1.78 6.18 -3.87
C THR A 109 -0.75 6.02 -4.97
N LEU A 110 -0.16 4.85 -5.06
CA LEU A 110 0.77 4.48 -6.10
C LEU A 110 0.36 3.13 -6.68
N GLU A 111 -0.09 3.12 -7.91
CA GLU A 111 -0.33 1.89 -8.65
C GLU A 111 0.94 1.54 -9.43
N ILE A 112 1.47 0.33 -9.26
CA ILE A 112 2.68 -0.12 -9.96
C ILE A 112 2.42 -1.39 -10.77
N GLN A 113 3.12 -1.50 -11.89
CA GLN A 113 3.25 -2.72 -12.67
C GLN A 113 4.62 -3.33 -12.40
N HIS A 114 4.65 -4.42 -11.63
CA HIS A 114 5.86 -5.09 -11.21
C HIS A 114 5.99 -6.45 -11.88
N SER A 115 7.18 -6.80 -12.39
CA SER A 115 7.35 -8.04 -13.18
C SER A 115 7.20 -9.33 -12.36
N GLU A 116 7.40 -9.27 -11.05
CA GLU A 116 7.24 -10.42 -10.15
C GLU A 116 5.87 -10.43 -9.46
N PHE A 117 5.40 -9.30 -8.98
CA PHE A 117 4.18 -9.18 -8.19
C PHE A 117 2.93 -8.90 -9.03
N GLY A 118 3.09 -8.52 -10.30
CA GLY A 118 2.00 -8.07 -11.16
C GLY A 118 1.57 -6.64 -10.86
N LYS A 119 0.27 -6.38 -10.98
CA LYS A 119 -0.32 -5.07 -10.70
C LYS A 119 -0.67 -4.95 -9.22
N ILE A 120 -0.05 -4.02 -8.53
CA ILE A 120 -0.28 -3.74 -7.11
C ILE A 120 -0.58 -2.27 -6.88
N GLY A 121 -1.47 -1.99 -5.93
CA GLY A 121 -1.71 -0.66 -5.37
C GLY A 121 -1.02 -0.51 -4.02
N LEU A 122 -0.34 0.61 -3.82
CA LEU A 122 0.21 1.04 -2.55
C LEU A 122 -0.53 2.29 -2.11
N LYS A 123 -0.86 2.38 -0.82
CA LYS A 123 -1.53 3.54 -0.26
C LYS A 123 -0.88 3.92 1.06
N THR A 124 -0.63 5.21 1.24
CA THR A 124 -0.14 5.79 2.49
C THR A 124 -0.81 7.13 2.76
N GLU A 125 -0.54 7.71 3.91
CA GLU A 125 -0.96 9.06 4.29
C GLU A 125 0.26 9.97 4.31
N ILE A 126 0.05 11.26 4.04
CA ILE A 126 1.08 12.28 4.26
C ILE A 126 1.19 12.50 5.77
N TYR A 127 2.41 12.63 6.29
CA TYR A 127 2.67 12.90 7.71
C TYR A 127 3.78 13.95 7.87
N GLU A 128 3.82 14.59 9.03
CA GLU A 128 4.87 15.55 9.43
C GLU A 128 6.01 14.80 10.15
N LEU A 129 7.22 15.35 10.09
CA LEU A 129 8.42 14.68 10.63
C LEU A 129 8.34 14.35 12.13
N ASP A 130 7.54 15.09 12.91
CA ASP A 130 7.30 14.86 14.34
C ASP A 130 6.21 13.82 14.63
N GLN A 131 5.54 13.33 13.60
CA GLN A 131 4.48 12.32 13.69
C GLN A 131 5.00 10.91 13.41
N LEU A 132 4.23 9.91 13.83
CA LEU A 132 4.53 8.51 13.51
C LEU A 132 4.29 8.28 12.01
N LYS A 133 5.26 7.63 11.38
CA LYS A 133 5.13 7.20 9.98
C LYS A 133 3.91 6.29 9.80
N PRO A 134 2.99 6.61 8.87
CA PRO A 134 1.84 5.78 8.56
C PRO A 134 2.26 4.42 7.98
N LYS A 135 1.41 3.43 8.15
CA LYS A 135 1.60 2.14 7.49
C LYS A 135 1.25 2.23 6.01
N ILE A 136 2.02 1.53 5.20
CA ILE A 136 1.67 1.32 3.80
C ILE A 136 0.63 0.20 3.73
N ILE A 137 -0.45 0.44 3.00
CA ILE A 137 -1.47 -0.56 2.69
C ILE A 137 -1.17 -1.08 1.28
N VAL A 138 -1.10 -2.40 1.14
CA VAL A 138 -0.88 -3.07 -0.15
C VAL A 138 -2.20 -3.66 -0.62
N GLU A 139 -2.59 -3.36 -1.86
CA GLU A 139 -3.79 -3.88 -2.51
C GLU A 139 -3.40 -4.61 -3.80
N GLU A 140 -3.83 -5.85 -3.96
CA GLU A 140 -3.72 -6.58 -5.23
C GLU A 140 -4.84 -6.12 -6.18
N LYS A 141 -4.49 -5.91 -7.46
CA LYS A 141 -5.44 -5.45 -8.48
C LYS A 141 -5.54 -6.39 -9.67
#